data_c4b239810045e864b45407501cee132b
#
_entry.id   c4b239810045e864b45407501cee132b
#
_cell.length_a   1.000
_cell.length_b   1.000
_cell.length_c   1.000
_cell.angle_alpha   90.00
_cell.angle_beta   90.00
_cell.angle_gamma   90.00
#
_symmetry.space_group_name_H-M   'P 1'
#
loop_
_entity.id
_entity.type
_entity.pdbx_description
1 polymer ?
#
loop_
_entity_poly.entity_id
_entity_poly.type
_entity_poly.pdbx_seq_one_letter_code
_entity_poly.pdbx_strand_id
1 'polypeptide(L)'
;AAGVTDELWLSAVEQHHDTPPGPLANLSMARQLARVIQRADIFAARLSPRKKRQGMSATAAAKAVYLDEFQKPDEAGSAVIKALGLYPPGCLVRLKSGEVAVVLRQGKRSTEPVVASVLNAQGNAIAEPALRNTGLGTHAVVGGVAAHEVKVRLNLERLVRLS
;
A
#
# COMPACT_ATOMS: atom_id res chain seq x y z
N ALA A 1 -21.93 -23.96 1.88
CA ALA A 1 -21.16 -23.13 0.95
C ALA A 1 -21.99 -21.89 0.65
N ALA A 2 -21.49 -20.68 0.95
CA ALA A 2 -22.09 -19.48 0.43
C ALA A 2 -21.90 -19.51 -1.08
N GLY A 3 -22.99 -19.78 -1.83
CA GLY A 3 -22.91 -20.02 -3.26
C GLY A 3 -22.67 -18.71 -4.01
N VAL A 4 -21.40 -18.36 -4.21
CA VAL A 4 -21.06 -17.37 -5.24
C VAL A 4 -21.34 -18.00 -6.59
N THR A 5 -22.31 -17.44 -7.32
CA THR A 5 -22.75 -17.94 -8.64
C THR A 5 -22.36 -17.02 -9.79
N ASP A 6 -21.68 -15.91 -9.51
CA ASP A 6 -21.19 -14.99 -10.52
C ASP A 6 -20.01 -15.61 -11.26
N GLU A 7 -20.25 -16.03 -12.51
CA GLU A 7 -19.25 -16.71 -13.35
C GLU A 7 -18.04 -15.83 -13.64
N LEU A 8 -18.23 -14.52 -13.77
CA LEU A 8 -17.13 -13.58 -14.01
C LEU A 8 -16.20 -13.53 -12.81
N TRP A 9 -16.77 -13.44 -11.59
CA TRP A 9 -16.01 -13.50 -10.34
C TRP A 9 -15.24 -14.81 -10.21
N LEU A 10 -15.94 -15.95 -10.38
CA LEU A 10 -15.31 -17.27 -10.24
C LEU A 10 -14.14 -17.43 -11.22
N SER A 11 -14.36 -17.05 -12.48
CA SER A 11 -13.33 -17.11 -13.53
C SER A 11 -12.15 -16.17 -13.22
N ALA A 12 -12.40 -14.95 -12.72
CA ALA A 12 -11.35 -14.02 -12.36
C ALA A 12 -10.49 -14.55 -11.19
N VAL A 13 -11.14 -15.14 -10.16
CA VAL A 13 -10.43 -15.76 -9.03
C VAL A 13 -9.63 -16.98 -9.45
N GLU A 14 -10.17 -17.84 -10.31
CA GLU A 14 -9.46 -19.02 -10.81
C GLU A 14 -8.19 -18.64 -11.60
N GLN A 15 -8.27 -17.59 -12.41
CA GLN A 15 -7.20 -17.21 -13.35
C GLN A 15 -6.17 -16.23 -12.79
N HIS A 16 -6.33 -15.70 -11.55
CA HIS A 16 -5.48 -14.59 -11.07
C HIS A 16 -4.00 -14.97 -10.88
N HIS A 17 -3.67 -16.24 -10.75
CA HIS A 17 -2.26 -16.68 -10.69
C HIS A 17 -1.63 -16.89 -12.07
N ASP A 18 -2.43 -17.04 -13.10
CA ASP A 18 -1.98 -17.31 -14.47
C ASP A 18 -2.54 -16.26 -15.44
N THR A 19 -2.03 -15.03 -15.33
CA THR A 19 -2.45 -13.94 -16.19
C THR A 19 -1.38 -13.64 -17.23
N PRO A 20 -1.74 -13.69 -18.56
CA PRO A 20 -0.78 -13.40 -19.61
C PRO A 20 -0.31 -11.93 -19.54
N PRO A 21 0.96 -11.65 -19.93
CA PRO A 21 1.45 -10.29 -20.04
C PRO A 21 0.77 -9.55 -21.21
N GLY A 22 0.87 -8.22 -21.17
CA GLY A 22 0.40 -7.38 -22.27
C GLY A 22 -0.74 -6.43 -21.89
N PRO A 23 -1.23 -5.63 -22.87
CA PRO A 23 -2.27 -4.64 -22.64
C PRO A 23 -3.58 -5.26 -22.15
N LEU A 24 -4.22 -4.64 -21.15
CA LEU A 24 -5.49 -5.12 -20.61
C LEU A 24 -6.59 -5.14 -21.67
N ALA A 25 -6.60 -4.19 -22.59
CA ALA A 25 -7.59 -4.11 -23.66
C ALA A 25 -7.65 -5.37 -24.56
N ASN A 26 -6.57 -6.16 -24.63
CA ASN A 26 -6.49 -7.39 -25.41
C ASN A 26 -7.00 -8.62 -24.64
N LEU A 27 -7.37 -8.47 -23.37
CA LEU A 27 -7.82 -9.55 -22.51
C LEU A 27 -9.34 -9.56 -22.37
N SER A 28 -9.92 -10.76 -22.18
CA SER A 28 -11.33 -10.88 -21.77
C SER A 28 -11.56 -10.18 -20.42
N MET A 29 -12.80 -9.79 -20.12
CA MET A 29 -13.16 -9.13 -18.86
C MET A 29 -12.70 -9.94 -17.64
N ALA A 30 -12.90 -11.26 -17.65
CA ALA A 30 -12.43 -12.13 -16.57
C ALA A 30 -10.91 -12.05 -16.37
N ARG A 31 -10.13 -12.05 -17.45
CA ARG A 31 -8.68 -11.94 -17.39
C ARG A 31 -8.20 -10.54 -17.01
N GLN A 32 -8.91 -9.49 -17.40
CA GLN A 32 -8.63 -8.12 -16.91
C GLN A 32 -8.77 -8.06 -15.39
N LEU A 33 -9.88 -8.56 -14.85
CA LEU A 33 -10.12 -8.63 -13.40
C LEU A 33 -9.09 -9.52 -12.71
N ALA A 34 -8.79 -10.70 -13.27
CA ALA A 34 -7.75 -11.59 -12.77
C ALA A 34 -6.39 -10.89 -12.66
N ARG A 35 -6.00 -10.08 -13.66
CA ARG A 35 -4.77 -9.29 -13.64
C ARG A 35 -4.78 -8.25 -12.53
N VAL A 36 -5.89 -7.55 -12.31
CA VAL A 36 -6.04 -6.58 -11.20
C VAL A 36 -5.92 -7.28 -9.86
N ILE A 37 -6.61 -8.42 -9.67
CA ILE A 37 -6.52 -9.22 -8.43
C ILE A 37 -5.08 -9.68 -8.20
N GLN A 38 -4.40 -10.17 -9.21
CA GLN A 38 -2.99 -10.60 -9.13
C GLN A 38 -2.09 -9.46 -8.64
N ARG A 39 -2.24 -8.26 -9.21
CA ARG A 39 -1.44 -7.08 -8.80
C ARG A 39 -1.74 -6.64 -7.39
N ALA A 40 -3.01 -6.67 -6.97
CA ALA A 40 -3.43 -6.37 -5.60
C ALA A 40 -2.88 -7.41 -4.60
N ASP A 41 -2.91 -8.72 -4.93
CA ASP A 41 -2.35 -9.77 -4.09
C ASP A 41 -0.82 -9.63 -3.95
N ILE A 42 -0.10 -9.38 -5.05
CA ILE A 42 1.34 -9.11 -5.01
C ILE A 42 1.64 -7.91 -4.10
N PHE A 43 0.86 -6.84 -4.20
CA PHE A 43 1.03 -5.64 -3.37
C PHE A 43 0.86 -5.96 -1.89
N ALA A 44 -0.27 -6.58 -1.53
CA ALA A 44 -0.56 -7.00 -0.17
C ALA A 44 0.50 -7.97 0.39
N ALA A 45 0.90 -8.95 -0.42
CA ALA A 45 1.92 -9.91 -0.05
C ALA A 45 3.31 -9.28 0.17
N ARG A 46 3.66 -8.21 -0.56
CA ARG A 46 4.93 -7.48 -0.38
C ARG A 46 4.95 -6.63 0.89
N LEU A 47 3.81 -6.05 1.25
CA LEU A 47 3.66 -5.28 2.50
C LEU A 47 3.65 -6.17 3.74
N SER A 48 3.04 -7.35 3.65
CA SER A 48 2.83 -8.24 4.78
C SER A 48 4.11 -9.00 5.17
N PRO A 49 4.54 -8.95 6.45
CA PRO A 49 5.63 -9.79 6.93
C PRO A 49 5.19 -11.27 6.95
N ARG A 50 6.12 -12.17 6.66
CA ARG A 50 5.96 -13.62 6.79
C ARG A 50 7.08 -14.20 7.65
N LYS A 51 6.92 -15.44 8.18
CA LYS A 51 7.92 -16.08 9.08
C LYS A 51 9.38 -15.99 8.60
N LYS A 52 9.60 -16.04 7.27
CA LYS A 52 10.95 -16.01 6.65
C LYS A 52 11.22 -14.76 5.81
N ARG A 53 10.30 -13.76 5.79
CA ARG A 53 10.45 -12.56 4.99
C ARG A 53 9.88 -11.34 5.69
N GLN A 54 10.69 -10.31 5.85
CA GLN A 54 10.26 -9.00 6.32
C GLN A 54 9.37 -8.32 5.25
N GLY A 55 8.34 -7.61 5.69
CA GLY A 55 7.50 -6.80 4.80
C GLY A 55 8.30 -5.63 4.21
N MET A 56 8.01 -5.29 2.97
CA MET A 56 8.61 -4.13 2.30
C MET A 56 7.96 -2.82 2.77
N SER A 57 8.64 -1.70 2.52
CA SER A 57 7.99 -0.39 2.60
C SER A 57 6.93 -0.22 1.50
N ALA A 58 5.95 0.67 1.71
CA ALA A 58 4.90 0.92 0.72
C ALA A 58 5.46 1.32 -0.64
N THR A 59 6.48 2.17 -0.68
CA THR A 59 7.13 2.59 -1.93
C THR A 59 7.82 1.43 -2.66
N ALA A 60 8.49 0.54 -1.94
CA ALA A 60 9.12 -0.63 -2.55
C ALA A 60 8.06 -1.63 -3.08
N ALA A 61 6.97 -1.85 -2.33
CA ALA A 61 5.86 -2.68 -2.78
C ALA A 61 5.15 -2.08 -4.01
N ALA A 62 4.91 -0.76 -4.01
CA ALA A 62 4.31 -0.05 -5.14
C ALA A 62 5.16 -0.18 -6.42
N LYS A 63 6.49 0.02 -6.31
CA LYS A 63 7.40 -0.18 -7.45
C LYS A 63 7.33 -1.60 -8.00
N ALA A 64 7.28 -2.61 -7.13
CA ALA A 64 7.21 -4.02 -7.52
C ALA A 64 5.89 -4.41 -8.20
N VAL A 65 4.82 -3.62 -8.04
CA VAL A 65 3.51 -3.85 -8.65
C VAL A 65 3.33 -2.99 -9.90
N TYR A 66 3.92 -1.80 -9.90
CA TYR A 66 3.87 -0.86 -11.04
C TYR A 66 4.56 -1.41 -12.29
N LEU A 67 5.60 -2.22 -12.13
CA LEU A 67 6.34 -2.81 -13.24
C LEU A 67 5.89 -4.26 -13.48
N ASP A 68 5.78 -4.62 -14.75
CA ASP A 68 5.57 -6.02 -15.17
C ASP A 68 6.89 -6.82 -15.08
N GLU A 69 6.84 -8.07 -15.48
CA GLU A 69 7.98 -8.99 -15.55
C GLU A 69 9.06 -8.56 -16.55
N PHE A 70 8.74 -7.65 -17.48
CA PHE A 70 9.67 -7.06 -18.46
C PHE A 70 10.15 -5.67 -18.06
N GLN A 71 9.93 -5.26 -16.81
CA GLN A 71 10.27 -3.93 -16.28
C GLN A 71 9.56 -2.77 -17.00
N LYS A 72 8.39 -3.02 -17.59
CA LYS A 72 7.53 -2.02 -18.22
C LYS A 72 6.37 -1.66 -17.28
N PRO A 73 5.82 -0.43 -17.38
CA PRO A 73 4.63 -0.06 -16.62
C PRO A 73 3.45 -1.03 -16.91
N ASP A 74 2.90 -1.63 -15.86
CA ASP A 74 1.74 -2.51 -15.92
C ASP A 74 0.47 -1.70 -15.68
N GLU A 75 -0.53 -1.83 -16.58
CA GLU A 75 -1.78 -1.07 -16.50
C GLU A 75 -2.59 -1.43 -15.25
N ALA A 76 -2.69 -2.71 -14.90
CA ALA A 76 -3.39 -3.16 -13.71
C ALA A 76 -2.65 -2.73 -12.43
N GLY A 77 -1.32 -2.84 -12.41
CA GLY A 77 -0.49 -2.34 -11.33
C GLY A 77 -0.65 -0.84 -11.13
N SER A 78 -0.65 -0.07 -12.21
CA SER A 78 -0.90 1.37 -12.20
C SER A 78 -2.28 1.70 -11.65
N ALA A 79 -3.32 0.94 -12.03
CA ALA A 79 -4.68 1.10 -11.51
C ALA A 79 -4.77 0.81 -10.00
N VAL A 80 -4.11 -0.25 -9.53
CA VAL A 80 -4.03 -0.57 -8.09
C VAL A 80 -3.37 0.57 -7.32
N ILE A 81 -2.23 1.09 -7.79
CA ILE A 81 -1.54 2.20 -7.12
C ILE A 81 -2.38 3.48 -7.15
N LYS A 82 -3.08 3.75 -8.25
CA LYS A 82 -3.99 4.91 -8.36
C LYS A 82 -5.15 4.81 -7.38
N ALA A 83 -5.72 3.61 -7.18
CA ALA A 83 -6.84 3.37 -6.29
C ALA A 83 -6.45 3.40 -4.81
N LEU A 84 -5.33 2.76 -4.44
CA LEU A 84 -4.89 2.63 -3.05
C LEU A 84 -3.98 3.79 -2.59
N GLY A 85 -3.46 4.58 -3.53
CA GLY A 85 -2.42 5.57 -3.27
C GLY A 85 -1.02 4.95 -3.15
N LEU A 86 -0.01 5.80 -3.21
CA LEU A 86 1.39 5.40 -3.04
C LEU A 86 1.67 4.93 -1.60
N TYR A 87 0.91 5.46 -0.64
CA TYR A 87 1.00 5.18 0.79
C TYR A 87 -0.37 4.77 1.32
N PRO A 88 -0.73 3.47 1.25
CA PRO A 88 -2.01 2.98 1.76
C PRO A 88 -2.18 3.18 3.27
N PRO A 89 -3.41 3.29 3.78
CA PRO A 89 -3.69 3.30 5.20
C PRO A 89 -3.02 2.13 5.94
N GLY A 90 -2.47 2.40 7.12
CA GLY A 90 -1.70 1.45 7.92
C GLY A 90 -0.22 1.36 7.58
N CYS A 91 0.24 1.90 6.44
CA CYS A 91 1.66 1.96 6.12
C CYS A 91 2.39 3.02 6.96
N LEU A 92 3.69 2.79 7.16
CA LEU A 92 4.58 3.72 7.82
C LEU A 92 5.31 4.58 6.79
N VAL A 93 5.44 5.86 7.10
CA VAL A 93 6.16 6.85 6.27
C VAL A 93 7.11 7.67 7.10
N ARG A 94 8.20 8.11 6.49
CA ARG A 94 9.13 9.09 7.05
C ARG A 94 8.77 10.47 6.53
N LEU A 95 8.72 11.42 7.44
CA LEU A 95 8.46 12.83 7.13
C LEU A 95 9.78 13.60 7.01
N LYS A 96 9.75 14.72 6.32
CA LYS A 96 10.90 15.62 6.18
C LYS A 96 11.38 16.18 7.53
N SER A 97 10.48 16.28 8.51
CA SER A 97 10.81 16.60 9.91
C SER A 97 11.68 15.54 10.61
N GLY A 98 11.89 14.36 10.01
CA GLY A 98 12.54 13.19 10.62
C GLY A 98 11.59 12.28 11.39
N GLU A 99 10.36 12.69 11.64
CA GLU A 99 9.34 11.87 12.30
C GLU A 99 8.97 10.65 11.47
N VAL A 100 8.56 9.57 12.12
CA VAL A 100 7.89 8.44 11.47
C VAL A 100 6.42 8.48 11.84
N ALA A 101 5.57 8.33 10.83
CA ALA A 101 4.12 8.44 10.97
C ALA A 101 3.40 7.25 10.34
N VAL A 102 2.20 6.94 10.86
CA VAL A 102 1.27 5.97 10.28
C VAL A 102 0.33 6.71 9.34
N VAL A 103 0.12 6.18 8.16
CA VAL A 103 -0.91 6.68 7.23
C VAL A 103 -2.28 6.27 7.75
N LEU A 104 -3.14 7.24 8.00
CA LEU A 104 -4.51 7.03 8.47
C LEU A 104 -5.48 6.86 7.29
N ARG A 105 -5.37 7.74 6.30
CA ARG A 105 -6.20 7.74 5.10
C ARG A 105 -5.53 8.47 3.96
N GLN A 106 -6.05 8.29 2.76
CA GLN A 106 -5.59 9.06 1.61
C GLN A 106 -5.88 10.55 1.77
N GLY A 107 -4.99 11.37 1.25
CA GLY A 107 -5.19 12.81 1.14
C GLY A 107 -5.74 13.23 -0.22
N LYS A 108 -5.72 14.53 -0.49
CA LYS A 108 -6.15 15.08 -1.79
C LYS A 108 -5.23 14.67 -2.94
N ARG A 109 -3.96 14.44 -2.66
CA ARG A 109 -2.95 13.95 -3.61
C ARG A 109 -2.39 12.62 -3.12
N SER A 110 -2.03 11.73 -4.02
CA SER A 110 -1.45 10.41 -3.70
C SER A 110 -0.15 10.48 -2.89
N THR A 111 0.56 11.62 -2.95
CA THR A 111 1.79 11.90 -2.21
C THR A 111 1.57 12.61 -0.87
N GLU A 112 0.35 13.03 -0.57
CA GLU A 112 -0.01 13.83 0.61
C GLU A 112 -1.06 13.12 1.48
N PRO A 113 -0.78 11.91 2.01
CA PRO A 113 -1.71 11.19 2.87
C PRO A 113 -1.94 11.93 4.20
N VAL A 114 -3.07 11.68 4.86
CA VAL A 114 -3.28 12.10 6.24
C VAL A 114 -2.56 11.11 7.14
N VAL A 115 -1.69 11.62 8.01
CA VAL A 115 -0.84 10.76 8.84
C VAL A 115 -0.85 11.18 10.31
N ALA A 116 -0.53 10.24 11.21
CA ALA A 116 -0.26 10.51 12.61
C ALA A 116 1.18 10.11 12.95
N SER A 117 1.98 11.05 13.46
CA SER A 117 3.34 10.78 13.92
C SER A 117 3.34 9.88 15.15
N VAL A 118 4.15 8.84 15.12
CA VAL A 118 4.31 7.82 16.19
C VAL A 118 5.73 7.76 16.73
N LEU A 119 6.73 8.21 15.96
CA LEU A 119 8.09 8.44 16.43
C LEU A 119 8.50 9.88 16.13
N ASN A 120 9.23 10.49 17.07
CA ASN A 120 9.86 11.79 16.85
C ASN A 120 11.12 11.66 15.96
N ALA A 121 11.76 12.79 15.64
CA ALA A 121 12.95 12.84 14.79
C ALA A 121 14.15 12.06 15.37
N GLN A 122 14.19 11.84 16.68
CA GLN A 122 15.24 11.07 17.38
C GLN A 122 14.91 9.56 17.43
N GLY A 123 13.76 9.14 16.86
CA GLY A 123 13.31 7.75 16.85
C GLY A 123 12.61 7.30 18.14
N ASN A 124 12.33 8.20 19.08
CA ASN A 124 11.61 7.88 20.29
C ASN A 124 10.10 7.84 20.04
N ALA A 125 9.41 6.92 20.75
CA ALA A 125 7.96 6.83 20.67
C ALA A 125 7.28 8.10 21.18
N ILE A 126 6.26 8.54 20.45
CA ILE A 126 5.37 9.64 20.85
C ILE A 126 4.22 9.02 21.64
N ALA A 127 4.01 9.49 22.88
CA ALA A 127 2.98 8.95 23.77
C ALA A 127 1.55 9.12 23.20
N GLU A 128 1.28 10.28 22.62
CA GLU A 128 0.02 10.59 21.93
C GLU A 128 0.32 10.81 20.43
N PRO A 129 -0.17 9.95 19.52
CA PRO A 129 0.01 10.13 18.09
C PRO A 129 -0.53 11.50 17.66
N ALA A 130 0.28 12.25 16.89
CA ALA A 130 -0.06 13.61 16.50
C ALA A 130 -0.32 13.72 15.01
N LEU A 131 -1.50 14.23 14.63
CA LEU A 131 -1.85 14.49 13.23
C LEU A 131 -0.84 15.41 12.57
N ARG A 132 -0.45 15.10 11.34
CA ARG A 132 0.43 15.93 10.52
C ARG A 132 -0.20 16.21 9.16
N ASN A 133 -0.08 17.43 8.71
CA ASN A 133 -0.46 17.84 7.37
C ASN A 133 0.76 17.66 6.44
N THR A 134 0.72 16.62 5.62
CA THR A 134 1.80 16.28 4.71
C THR A 134 1.90 17.20 3.48
N GLY A 135 0.89 18.05 3.25
CA GLY A 135 0.96 19.13 2.27
C GLY A 135 1.83 20.31 2.72
N LEU A 136 2.18 20.38 4.02
CA LEU A 136 3.13 21.36 4.53
C LEU A 136 4.56 20.85 4.36
N GLY A 137 5.46 21.71 3.85
CA GLY A 137 6.82 21.33 3.46
C GLY A 137 7.64 20.66 4.56
N THR A 138 7.42 21.00 5.84
CA THR A 138 8.10 20.39 7.00
C THR A 138 7.66 18.95 7.28
N HIS A 139 6.42 18.60 6.95
CA HIS A 139 5.87 17.27 7.16
C HIS A 139 5.63 16.51 5.85
N ALA A 140 6.18 16.98 4.74
CA ALA A 140 6.11 16.26 3.48
C ALA A 140 6.67 14.84 3.64
N VAL A 141 6.01 13.86 3.00
CA VAL A 141 6.47 12.47 3.00
C VAL A 141 7.72 12.37 2.14
N VAL A 142 8.81 11.83 2.70
CA VAL A 142 10.06 11.58 1.97
C VAL A 142 10.22 10.13 1.54
N GLY A 143 9.46 9.21 2.13
CA GLY A 143 9.48 7.80 1.73
C GLY A 143 8.70 6.89 2.66
N GLY A 144 8.47 5.66 2.21
CA GLY A 144 7.89 4.59 3.02
C GLY A 144 8.94 3.97 3.95
N VAL A 145 8.50 3.60 5.16
CA VAL A 145 9.30 2.89 6.16
C VAL A 145 8.77 1.46 6.26
N ALA A 146 9.65 0.47 6.33
CA ALA A 146 9.21 -0.90 6.52
C ALA A 146 8.83 -1.15 8.00
N ALA A 147 7.81 -1.97 8.24
CA ALA A 147 7.29 -2.17 9.59
C ALA A 147 8.35 -2.69 10.59
N HIS A 148 9.30 -3.48 10.12
CA HIS A 148 10.37 -4.03 10.97
C HIS A 148 11.43 -3.00 11.41
N GLU A 149 11.47 -1.84 10.75
CA GLU A 149 12.35 -0.73 11.14
C GLU A 149 11.81 0.03 12.36
N VAL A 150 10.52 -0.13 12.67
CA VAL A 150 9.84 0.55 13.77
C VAL A 150 9.65 -0.43 14.93
N LYS A 151 10.51 -0.31 15.95
CA LYS A 151 10.57 -1.22 17.11
C LYS A 151 9.66 -0.81 18.25
N VAL A 152 8.57 -0.07 17.98
CA VAL A 152 7.61 0.35 18.99
C VAL A 152 6.25 -0.29 18.76
N ARG A 153 5.56 -0.60 19.84
CA ARG A 153 4.19 -1.11 19.76
C ARG A 153 3.24 0.05 19.51
N LEU A 154 2.56 0.02 18.35
CA LEU A 154 1.58 1.03 17.99
C LEU A 154 0.26 0.81 18.73
N ASN A 155 -0.33 1.86 19.27
CA ASN A 155 -1.68 1.83 19.83
C ASN A 155 -2.70 2.03 18.70
N LEU A 156 -3.21 0.92 18.16
CA LEU A 156 -4.14 0.93 17.02
C LEU A 156 -5.46 1.63 17.36
N GLU A 157 -5.98 1.49 18.59
CA GLU A 157 -7.24 2.15 18.97
C GLU A 157 -7.13 3.66 18.90
N ARG A 158 -6.00 4.23 19.37
CA ARG A 158 -5.75 5.66 19.27
C ARG A 158 -5.62 6.13 17.83
N LEU A 159 -4.96 5.35 16.99
CA LEU A 159 -4.79 5.68 15.57
C LEU A 159 -6.13 5.65 14.82
N VAL A 160 -6.99 4.67 15.09
CA VAL A 160 -8.33 4.58 14.50
C VAL A 160 -9.22 5.76 14.91
N ARG A 161 -9.09 6.24 16.14
CA ARG A 161 -9.85 7.44 16.58
C ARG A 161 -9.43 8.75 15.87
N LEU A 162 -8.26 8.77 15.26
CA LEU A 162 -7.72 9.92 14.52
C LEU A 162 -7.97 9.83 13.00
N SER A 163 -8.48 8.69 12.50
CA SER A 163 -8.68 8.42 11.06
C SER A 163 -9.93 9.09 10.47
#